data_c9119abf4eae8a67603caf2069857cc3
#
_entry.id   c9119abf4eae8a67603caf2069857cc3
#
_cell.length_a   1.000
_cell.length_b   1.000
_cell.length_c   1.000
_cell.angle_alpha   90.00
_cell.angle_beta   90.00
_cell.angle_gamma   90.00
#
_symmetry.space_group_name_H-M   'P 1'
#
loop_
_entity.id
_entity.type
_entity.pdbx_description
1 polymer ?
#
loop_
_entity_poly.entity_id
_entity_poly.type
_entity_poly.pdbx_seq_one_letter_code
_entity_poly.pdbx_strand_id
1 'polypeptide(L)'
;MNNCVGKIITVLTMAIALAGCGGSGGGGGGGTEPGIDRLGVKSGVITGFGSIFVNGVEVETDTAEFEVDDDATGSSQDDLSIGDVVVVTFNPDIAGTVAQTVFSDDAVEGPINMINATAPQLVVAGQSVTVDASTSFDDRIPTASLAGLNVDDVVEVSGFYDGSGGIRATRIEPGAGEVEVHGLVEALDTNARTFSINALDVDYGAVPATIDDSFAGGTFANGDFVEVKGDSFGPAGELLATKVEPDGPGIDDGVFDNFDAVQIEIEGFITRFGSATDFDVSGFPVTTTGSTVFEGGIAGDLGLNVKVEVDGDLSAAGVLVATKVDIRRSNNVRVTALVDSVDAAGGTLVMLGIPISIDDSTRREDKSDARQEPFGLEHVSAGNYIEVRGGADPSTAGAILASLLERDDVPEPLAGETELRGFVDQVILPGSFTISNVTIETNGNTVFRNLAGTVISANDFFAALQADDLVDINGTETAQTTIIADEVQLEN
;
A
#
# COMPACT_ATOMS: atom_id res chain seq x y z
N MET A 1 14.91 2.41 -42.20
CA MET A 1 15.66 3.23 -41.27
C MET A 1 14.82 3.15 -40.03
N ASN A 2 15.25 2.26 -39.15
CA ASN A 2 14.51 1.81 -38.01
C ASN A 2 14.76 2.77 -36.85
N ASN A 3 13.73 3.33 -36.33
CA ASN A 3 13.74 3.84 -34.95
C ASN A 3 12.81 2.92 -34.15
N CYS A 4 13.38 1.91 -33.51
CA CYS A 4 12.78 1.28 -32.35
C CYS A 4 12.93 2.28 -31.19
N VAL A 5 11.81 2.77 -30.69
CA VAL A 5 11.72 3.45 -29.41
C VAL A 5 10.81 2.57 -28.57
N GLY A 6 11.33 1.41 -28.17
CA GLY A 6 10.81 0.71 -27.01
C GLY A 6 11.26 1.50 -25.77
N LYS A 7 10.48 1.50 -24.70
CA LYS A 7 10.92 1.99 -23.39
C LYS A 7 12.22 1.24 -23.06
N ILE A 8 13.34 1.78 -23.51
CA ILE A 8 14.64 1.38 -23.03
C ILE A 8 14.83 2.23 -21.80
N ILE A 9 14.79 1.62 -20.63
CA ILE A 9 15.46 2.21 -19.47
C ILE A 9 16.88 2.46 -19.94
N THR A 10 17.16 3.68 -20.36
CA THR A 10 18.49 4.08 -20.74
C THR A 10 19.26 4.26 -19.44
N VAL A 11 19.74 3.16 -18.87
CA VAL A 11 20.82 3.24 -17.90
C VAL A 11 21.97 3.90 -18.61
N LEU A 12 22.10 5.20 -18.42
CA LEU A 12 23.21 5.99 -18.94
C LEU A 12 24.47 5.49 -18.23
N THR A 13 25.15 4.56 -18.85
CA THR A 13 26.49 4.15 -18.42
C THR A 13 27.41 5.37 -18.54
N MET A 14 27.56 6.10 -17.45
CA MET A 14 28.54 7.18 -17.34
C MET A 14 29.92 6.52 -17.24
N ALA A 15 30.54 6.29 -18.40
CA ALA A 15 31.93 5.91 -18.50
C ALA A 15 32.80 7.04 -17.96
N ILE A 16 33.20 6.93 -16.69
CA ILE A 16 34.22 7.78 -16.11
C ILE A 16 35.55 7.37 -16.77
N ALA A 17 35.98 8.11 -17.76
CA ALA A 17 37.29 7.98 -18.32
C ALA A 17 38.34 8.50 -17.33
N LEU A 18 38.90 7.61 -16.50
CA LEU A 18 40.11 7.87 -15.73
C LEU A 18 41.31 7.81 -16.69
N ALA A 19 41.79 8.97 -17.09
CA ALA A 19 43.09 9.10 -17.72
C ALA A 19 44.18 8.87 -16.68
N GLY A 20 44.68 7.64 -16.57
CA GLY A 20 45.83 7.24 -15.77
C GLY A 20 47.05 7.05 -16.65
N CYS A 21 48.10 7.84 -16.46
CA CYS A 21 49.41 7.79 -17.11
C CYS A 21 50.27 6.66 -16.54
N GLY A 22 50.77 5.83 -17.36
CA GLY A 22 51.93 5.01 -17.45
C GLY A 22 52.68 4.49 -16.23
N GLY A 23 52.96 3.15 -16.27
CA GLY A 23 53.98 2.45 -15.48
C GLY A 23 53.99 0.96 -15.83
N SER A 24 54.98 0.55 -16.60
CA SER A 24 55.27 -0.83 -17.03
C SER A 24 55.70 -1.72 -15.89
N GLY A 25 55.22 -2.97 -15.80
CA GLY A 25 55.76 -4.03 -14.97
C GLY A 25 54.89 -5.29 -14.96
N GLY A 26 55.37 -6.34 -15.57
CA GLY A 26 54.64 -7.52 -16.00
C GLY A 26 54.16 -8.49 -14.94
N GLY A 27 53.27 -9.34 -15.37
CA GLY A 27 53.08 -10.71 -14.91
C GLY A 27 51.82 -11.04 -14.16
N GLY A 28 50.99 -11.89 -14.72
CA GLY A 28 49.99 -12.68 -14.01
C GLY A 28 48.55 -12.39 -14.45
N GLY A 29 48.07 -13.20 -15.40
CA GLY A 29 46.67 -13.19 -15.85
C GLY A 29 45.70 -13.56 -14.75
N GLY A 30 44.83 -12.65 -14.43
CA GLY A 30 43.56 -12.83 -13.81
C GLY A 30 42.63 -11.92 -14.59
N GLY A 31 41.84 -12.50 -15.49
CA GLY A 31 40.78 -11.78 -16.13
C GLY A 31 39.79 -11.35 -15.06
N THR A 32 39.76 -10.06 -14.72
CA THR A 32 38.58 -9.46 -14.13
C THR A 32 37.52 -9.45 -15.23
N GLU A 33 36.61 -10.40 -15.16
CA GLU A 33 35.33 -10.26 -15.81
C GLU A 33 34.84 -8.84 -15.47
N PRO A 34 34.24 -8.08 -16.44
CA PRO A 34 33.53 -6.85 -16.08
C PRO A 34 32.55 -7.24 -14.98
N GLY A 35 32.64 -6.59 -13.83
CA GLY A 35 31.73 -6.85 -12.72
C GLY A 35 30.32 -6.73 -13.27
N ILE A 36 29.54 -7.78 -13.16
CA ILE A 36 28.09 -7.73 -13.37
C ILE A 36 27.63 -6.76 -12.29
N ASP A 37 27.05 -5.63 -12.67
CA ASP A 37 26.48 -4.69 -11.73
C ASP A 37 25.35 -5.42 -11.00
N ARG A 38 25.55 -5.72 -9.71
CA ARG A 38 24.54 -6.37 -8.88
C ARG A 38 23.47 -5.36 -8.55
N LEU A 39 22.23 -5.74 -8.74
CA LEU A 39 21.07 -4.91 -8.47
C LEU A 39 20.32 -5.47 -7.26
N GLY A 40 20.00 -4.60 -6.31
CA GLY A 40 19.00 -4.84 -5.29
C GLY A 40 17.69 -4.17 -5.72
N VAL A 41 16.57 -4.79 -5.39
CA VAL A 41 15.24 -4.26 -5.63
C VAL A 41 14.44 -4.30 -4.32
N LYS A 42 13.78 -3.20 -3.99
CA LYS A 42 12.87 -3.09 -2.87
C LYS A 42 11.54 -2.54 -3.38
N SER A 43 10.44 -3.27 -3.17
CA SER A 43 9.10 -2.79 -3.49
C SER A 43 8.22 -2.79 -2.26
N GLY A 44 7.46 -1.72 -2.08
CA GLY A 44 6.54 -1.57 -0.98
C GLY A 44 6.03 -0.16 -0.80
N VAL A 45 5.36 0.06 0.34
CA VAL A 45 4.70 1.32 0.64
C VAL A 45 5.69 2.31 1.25
N ILE A 46 5.62 3.58 0.84
CA ILE A 46 6.30 4.68 1.54
C ILE A 46 5.68 4.84 2.93
N THR A 47 6.51 4.67 3.95
CA THR A 47 6.09 4.73 5.36
C THR A 47 6.56 6.00 6.07
N GLY A 48 7.37 6.83 5.43
CA GLY A 48 7.87 8.09 5.99
C GLY A 48 8.85 8.78 5.06
N PHE A 49 9.15 10.04 5.38
CA PHE A 49 10.10 10.88 4.67
C PHE A 49 11.25 11.34 5.57
N GLY A 50 12.30 11.86 4.92
CA GLY A 50 13.56 12.29 5.52
C GLY A 50 14.81 11.92 4.72
N SER A 51 14.84 11.05 3.90
CA SER A 51 14.91 10.26 2.66
C SER A 51 13.53 9.67 2.42
N ILE A 52 13.39 8.54 1.76
CA ILE A 52 12.12 7.80 1.83
C ILE A 52 12.29 6.57 2.73
N PHE A 53 11.23 6.19 3.42
CA PHE A 53 11.18 4.93 4.15
C PHE A 53 10.25 3.97 3.40
N VAL A 54 10.79 2.88 2.87
CA VAL A 54 10.01 1.85 2.18
C VAL A 54 9.95 0.63 3.09
N ASN A 55 8.74 0.21 3.47
CA ASN A 55 8.51 -0.86 4.45
C ASN A 55 9.27 -0.61 5.78
N GLY A 56 9.43 0.67 6.18
CA GLY A 56 10.15 1.07 7.40
C GLY A 56 11.67 1.09 7.28
N VAL A 57 12.24 0.75 6.14
CA VAL A 57 13.69 0.83 5.89
C VAL A 57 14.02 2.14 5.19
N GLU A 58 14.95 2.91 5.77
CA GLU A 58 15.43 4.14 5.19
C GLU A 58 16.17 3.87 3.86
N VAL A 59 15.80 4.62 2.84
CA VAL A 59 16.38 4.58 1.49
C VAL A 59 16.84 5.98 1.15
N GLU A 60 18.15 6.16 1.08
CA GLU A 60 18.78 7.42 0.70
C GLU A 60 18.47 7.77 -0.76
N THR A 61 17.91 8.95 -1.00
CA THR A 61 17.43 9.39 -2.32
C THR A 61 18.12 10.59 -2.90
N ASP A 62 19.13 11.15 -2.23
CA ASP A 62 19.84 12.38 -2.64
C ASP A 62 20.37 12.38 -4.09
N THR A 63 20.63 11.19 -4.64
CA THR A 63 21.18 11.02 -6.00
C THR A 63 20.33 10.11 -6.88
N ALA A 64 19.13 9.77 -6.43
CA ALA A 64 18.22 8.90 -7.16
C ALA A 64 17.64 9.62 -8.40
N GLU A 65 17.37 8.83 -9.43
CA GLU A 65 16.49 9.23 -10.52
C GLU A 65 15.08 8.85 -10.12
N PHE A 66 14.09 9.72 -10.39
CA PHE A 66 12.67 9.47 -10.10
C PHE A 66 11.91 9.31 -11.41
N GLU A 67 11.01 8.34 -11.43
CA GLU A 67 10.03 8.15 -12.48
C GLU A 67 8.67 7.94 -11.78
N VAL A 68 7.79 8.92 -11.88
CA VAL A 68 6.46 8.92 -11.29
C VAL A 68 5.46 9.12 -12.42
N ASP A 69 4.46 8.25 -12.55
CA ASP A 69 3.42 8.28 -13.58
C ASP A 69 4.01 8.43 -14.99
N ASP A 70 5.02 7.61 -15.34
CA ASP A 70 5.73 7.63 -16.63
C ASP A 70 6.59 8.88 -16.91
N ASP A 71 6.71 9.85 -16.00
CA ASP A 71 7.56 11.04 -16.18
C ASP A 71 8.97 10.86 -15.57
N ALA A 72 9.88 10.31 -16.37
CA ALA A 72 11.30 10.18 -16.00
C ALA A 72 12.09 11.51 -16.05
N THR A 73 11.48 12.62 -16.47
CA THR A 73 12.24 13.86 -16.75
C THR A 73 11.91 15.03 -15.83
N GLY A 74 10.77 14.99 -15.15
CA GLY A 74 10.25 16.04 -14.30
C GLY A 74 10.09 15.64 -12.84
N SER A 75 10.06 14.36 -12.56
CA SER A 75 9.72 13.80 -11.24
C SER A 75 10.85 13.92 -10.22
N SER A 76 10.45 13.99 -8.97
CA SER A 76 11.30 14.17 -7.79
C SER A 76 10.65 13.52 -6.57
N GLN A 77 11.34 13.46 -5.45
CA GLN A 77 10.78 13.03 -4.18
C GLN A 77 9.55 13.84 -3.73
N ASP A 78 9.43 15.10 -4.17
CA ASP A 78 8.30 15.97 -3.79
C ASP A 78 6.97 15.56 -4.45
N ASP A 79 7.02 14.67 -5.46
CA ASP A 79 5.85 14.13 -6.14
C ASP A 79 5.34 12.84 -5.48
N LEU A 80 6.07 12.33 -4.47
CA LEU A 80 5.71 11.14 -3.71
C LEU A 80 5.04 11.49 -2.38
N SER A 81 4.20 10.59 -1.89
CA SER A 81 3.45 10.74 -0.64
C SER A 81 3.50 9.48 0.23
N ILE A 82 3.24 9.64 1.54
CA ILE A 82 3.08 8.48 2.44
C ILE A 82 1.87 7.66 1.97
N GLY A 83 2.12 6.38 1.77
CA GLY A 83 1.13 5.45 1.27
C GLY A 83 1.30 5.06 -0.19
N ASP A 84 2.10 5.79 -0.98
CA ASP A 84 2.42 5.39 -2.36
C ASP A 84 3.21 4.07 -2.37
N VAL A 85 2.95 3.26 -3.37
CA VAL A 85 3.71 2.04 -3.64
C VAL A 85 4.83 2.39 -4.58
N VAL A 86 6.06 2.05 -4.19
CA VAL A 86 7.26 2.33 -4.98
C VAL A 86 8.08 1.09 -5.25
N VAL A 87 8.82 1.12 -6.35
CA VAL A 87 9.90 0.18 -6.65
C VAL A 87 11.22 0.94 -6.65
N VAL A 88 12.14 0.53 -5.78
CA VAL A 88 13.45 1.15 -5.63
C VAL A 88 14.52 0.18 -6.11
N THR A 89 15.39 0.65 -6.99
CA THR A 89 16.60 -0.07 -7.35
C THR A 89 17.80 0.51 -6.59
N PHE A 90 18.70 -0.36 -6.14
CA PHE A 90 19.90 0.05 -5.38
C PHE A 90 21.08 -0.89 -5.62
N ASN A 91 22.29 -0.46 -5.25
CA ASN A 91 23.46 -1.33 -5.30
C ASN A 91 23.64 -2.04 -3.95
N PRO A 92 23.44 -3.37 -3.85
CA PRO A 92 23.53 -4.12 -2.59
C PRO A 92 24.96 -4.24 -2.05
N ASP A 93 25.99 -3.91 -2.83
CA ASP A 93 27.39 -3.94 -2.40
C ASP A 93 27.82 -2.65 -1.69
N ILE A 94 26.96 -1.63 -1.66
CA ILE A 94 27.17 -0.37 -0.93
C ILE A 94 26.49 -0.45 0.43
N ALA A 95 27.18 -0.02 1.48
CA ALA A 95 26.61 0.00 2.82
C ALA A 95 25.48 1.06 2.92
N GLY A 96 24.33 0.67 3.45
CA GLY A 96 23.09 1.44 3.43
C GLY A 96 22.31 1.21 2.13
N THR A 97 21.02 1.48 2.14
CA THR A 97 20.20 1.43 0.93
C THR A 97 20.24 2.81 0.27
N VAL A 98 21.03 2.94 -0.79
CA VAL A 98 21.10 4.18 -1.60
C VAL A 98 20.40 3.93 -2.91
N ALA A 99 19.29 4.60 -3.15
CA ALA A 99 18.51 4.44 -4.37
C ALA A 99 19.31 4.88 -5.60
N GLN A 100 19.19 4.10 -6.66
CA GLN A 100 19.59 4.47 -8.02
C GLN A 100 18.41 5.06 -8.77
N THR A 101 17.27 4.36 -8.72
CA THR A 101 15.99 4.80 -9.29
C THR A 101 14.87 4.52 -8.31
N VAL A 102 13.90 5.41 -8.27
CA VAL A 102 12.62 5.25 -7.58
C VAL A 102 11.50 5.36 -8.62
N PHE A 103 10.73 4.30 -8.77
CA PHE A 103 9.55 4.24 -9.63
C PHE A 103 8.31 4.28 -8.75
N SER A 104 7.31 5.04 -9.17
CA SER A 104 5.97 5.03 -8.59
C SER A 104 4.96 5.12 -9.71
N ASP A 105 3.95 4.26 -9.67
CA ASP A 105 2.88 4.24 -10.64
C ASP A 105 1.56 3.93 -9.93
N ASP A 106 0.48 4.54 -10.39
CA ASP A 106 -0.83 4.33 -9.81
C ASP A 106 -1.40 2.98 -10.24
N ALA A 107 -2.03 2.28 -9.30
CA ALA A 107 -2.75 1.05 -9.64
C ALA A 107 -4.00 1.33 -10.49
N VAL A 108 -4.58 2.53 -10.36
CA VAL A 108 -5.63 3.05 -11.24
C VAL A 108 -5.79 4.56 -11.04
N GLU A 109 -5.90 5.32 -12.15
CA GLU A 109 -6.43 6.68 -12.17
C GLU A 109 -7.74 6.75 -12.95
N GLY A 110 -8.72 7.50 -12.45
CA GLY A 110 -9.96 7.74 -13.19
C GLY A 110 -11.17 8.12 -12.34
N PRO A 111 -12.34 8.24 -12.99
CA PRO A 111 -13.56 8.62 -12.30
C PRO A 111 -14.10 7.50 -11.41
N ILE A 112 -14.59 7.88 -10.24
CA ILE A 112 -15.31 6.99 -9.34
C ILE A 112 -16.66 6.64 -9.96
N ASN A 113 -16.90 5.37 -10.28
CA ASN A 113 -18.17 4.90 -10.83
C ASN A 113 -19.16 4.55 -9.72
N MET A 114 -18.68 4.09 -8.56
CA MET A 114 -19.48 3.66 -7.42
C MET A 114 -18.75 3.82 -6.11
N ILE A 115 -19.49 4.15 -5.05
CA ILE A 115 -19.01 4.15 -3.66
C ILE A 115 -19.92 3.25 -2.84
N ASN A 116 -19.33 2.29 -2.13
CA ASN A 116 -20.04 1.47 -1.17
C ASN A 116 -19.45 1.71 0.23
N ALA A 117 -20.10 2.57 1.00
CA ALA A 117 -19.64 2.89 2.35
C ALA A 117 -19.90 1.77 3.37
N THR A 118 -20.78 0.81 3.06
CA THR A 118 -21.13 -0.29 3.98
C THR A 118 -20.09 -1.43 3.93
N ALA A 119 -19.54 -1.68 2.74
CA ALA A 119 -18.36 -2.52 2.56
C ALA A 119 -17.32 -1.60 1.91
N PRO A 120 -16.37 -1.00 2.67
CA PRO A 120 -15.56 0.10 2.20
C PRO A 120 -14.88 -0.21 0.87
N GLN A 121 -15.52 0.19 -0.23
CA GLN A 121 -15.15 -0.17 -1.59
C GLN A 121 -15.53 0.95 -2.55
N LEU A 122 -14.62 1.22 -3.48
CA LEU A 122 -14.85 2.06 -4.65
C LEU A 122 -14.86 1.19 -5.92
N VAL A 123 -15.48 1.71 -6.96
CA VAL A 123 -15.17 1.31 -8.34
C VAL A 123 -14.62 2.53 -9.05
N VAL A 124 -13.37 2.47 -9.47
CA VAL A 124 -12.66 3.55 -10.18
C VAL A 124 -12.34 3.06 -11.59
N ALA A 125 -12.80 3.77 -12.61
CA ALA A 125 -12.63 3.38 -14.01
C ALA A 125 -12.91 1.88 -14.27
N GLY A 126 -13.97 1.34 -13.62
CA GLY A 126 -14.36 -0.07 -13.74
C GLY A 126 -13.55 -1.04 -12.88
N GLN A 127 -12.54 -0.58 -12.13
CA GLN A 127 -11.71 -1.40 -11.25
C GLN A 127 -12.28 -1.41 -9.83
N SER A 128 -12.30 -2.57 -9.20
CA SER A 128 -12.73 -2.72 -7.80
C SER A 128 -11.60 -2.32 -6.86
N VAL A 129 -11.81 -1.29 -6.05
CA VAL A 129 -10.86 -0.76 -5.07
C VAL A 129 -11.39 -0.98 -3.67
N THR A 130 -10.70 -1.77 -2.88
CA THR A 130 -11.02 -1.97 -1.46
C THR A 130 -10.25 -0.96 -0.62
N VAL A 131 -10.98 -0.30 0.27
CA VAL A 131 -10.45 0.66 1.23
C VAL A 131 -10.50 0.03 2.61
N ASP A 132 -9.43 0.12 3.37
CA ASP A 132 -9.39 -0.38 4.74
C ASP A 132 -8.75 0.64 5.70
N ALA A 133 -8.54 0.24 6.95
CA ALA A 133 -7.95 1.10 7.97
C ALA A 133 -6.49 1.48 7.67
N SER A 134 -5.83 0.85 6.70
CA SER A 134 -4.47 1.19 6.28
C SER A 134 -4.40 2.16 5.11
N THR A 135 -5.53 2.45 4.46
CA THR A 135 -5.59 3.38 3.33
C THR A 135 -5.41 4.82 3.82
N SER A 136 -4.42 5.51 3.28
CA SER A 136 -4.23 6.95 3.46
C SER A 136 -5.10 7.74 2.49
N PHE A 137 -5.57 8.89 2.90
CA PHE A 137 -6.29 9.82 2.04
C PHE A 137 -5.56 11.14 2.04
N ASP A 138 -5.45 11.74 0.86
CA ASP A 138 -4.87 13.07 0.73
C ASP A 138 -5.71 14.13 1.46
N ASP A 139 -5.06 15.12 2.06
CA ASP A 139 -5.70 16.22 2.81
C ASP A 139 -6.62 17.11 1.95
N ARG A 140 -6.49 17.06 0.62
CA ARG A 140 -7.39 17.74 -0.34
C ARG A 140 -8.77 17.07 -0.42
N ILE A 141 -8.88 15.80 -0.01
CA ILE A 141 -10.17 15.10 0.08
C ILE A 141 -10.87 15.53 1.36
N PRO A 142 -12.10 16.07 1.29
CA PRO A 142 -12.83 16.48 2.49
C PRO A 142 -12.91 15.33 3.52
N THR A 143 -12.65 15.65 4.78
CA THR A 143 -12.60 14.66 5.89
C THR A 143 -11.50 13.58 5.75
N ALA A 144 -10.58 13.70 4.76
CA ALA A 144 -9.52 12.73 4.48
C ALA A 144 -9.99 11.27 4.63
N SER A 145 -11.11 10.94 4.01
CA SER A 145 -11.78 9.65 4.15
C SER A 145 -12.71 9.35 2.98
N LEU A 146 -13.19 8.09 2.89
CA LEU A 146 -14.18 7.66 1.90
C LEU A 146 -15.44 8.54 1.88
N ALA A 147 -15.84 9.10 3.02
CA ALA A 147 -17.01 9.98 3.12
C ALA A 147 -16.83 11.34 2.42
N GLY A 148 -15.59 11.73 2.15
CA GLY A 148 -15.28 12.96 1.41
C GLY A 148 -15.34 12.83 -0.11
N LEU A 149 -15.49 11.62 -0.63
CA LEU A 149 -15.50 11.32 -2.07
C LEU A 149 -16.95 11.25 -2.60
N ASN A 150 -17.11 11.56 -3.89
CA ASN A 150 -18.36 11.45 -4.61
C ASN A 150 -18.18 10.64 -5.90
N VAL A 151 -19.27 10.08 -6.41
CA VAL A 151 -19.31 9.52 -7.77
C VAL A 151 -18.97 10.63 -8.76
N ASP A 152 -18.22 10.30 -9.80
CA ASP A 152 -17.65 11.18 -10.83
C ASP A 152 -16.44 12.04 -10.36
N ASP A 153 -16.02 12.00 -9.08
CA ASP A 153 -14.70 12.52 -8.71
C ASP A 153 -13.61 11.69 -9.40
N VAL A 154 -12.56 12.34 -9.89
CA VAL A 154 -11.39 11.66 -10.44
C VAL A 154 -10.38 11.46 -9.32
N VAL A 155 -9.88 10.26 -9.17
CA VAL A 155 -8.92 9.89 -8.14
C VAL A 155 -7.78 9.07 -8.73
N GLU A 156 -6.61 9.24 -8.16
CA GLU A 156 -5.44 8.39 -8.26
C GLU A 156 -5.43 7.44 -7.07
N VAL A 157 -5.11 6.18 -7.31
CA VAL A 157 -5.11 5.14 -6.29
C VAL A 157 -3.82 4.36 -6.36
N SER A 158 -2.95 4.58 -5.40
CA SER A 158 -1.82 3.68 -5.16
C SER A 158 -2.29 2.47 -4.36
N GLY A 159 -1.75 1.30 -4.67
CA GLY A 159 -2.15 0.08 -3.99
C GLY A 159 -1.58 -1.20 -4.57
N PHE A 160 -2.01 -2.31 -4.01
CA PHE A 160 -1.60 -3.65 -4.46
C PHE A 160 -2.77 -4.39 -5.08
N TYR A 161 -2.51 -5.15 -6.15
CA TYR A 161 -3.49 -6.09 -6.68
C TYR A 161 -3.67 -7.28 -5.73
N ASP A 162 -4.91 -7.71 -5.57
CA ASP A 162 -5.25 -8.93 -4.84
C ASP A 162 -5.45 -10.12 -5.80
N GLY A 163 -5.59 -11.32 -5.24
CA GLY A 163 -5.75 -12.55 -6.04
C GLY A 163 -7.07 -12.65 -6.81
N SER A 164 -7.96 -11.64 -6.73
CA SER A 164 -9.18 -11.53 -7.54
C SER A 164 -9.06 -10.49 -8.66
N GLY A 165 -7.91 -9.81 -8.76
CA GLY A 165 -7.67 -8.71 -9.69
C GLY A 165 -8.27 -7.38 -9.21
N GLY A 166 -8.70 -7.29 -7.95
CA GLY A 166 -9.07 -6.05 -7.29
C GLY A 166 -7.85 -5.35 -6.72
N ILE A 167 -7.99 -4.05 -6.44
CA ILE A 167 -6.95 -3.21 -5.86
C ILE A 167 -7.23 -3.03 -4.36
N ARG A 168 -6.20 -3.21 -3.52
CA ARG A 168 -6.18 -2.85 -2.11
C ARG A 168 -5.47 -1.52 -1.98
N ALA A 169 -6.24 -0.44 -1.81
CA ALA A 169 -5.70 0.90 -1.77
C ALA A 169 -4.78 1.12 -0.56
N THR A 170 -3.60 1.65 -0.80
CA THR A 170 -2.69 2.13 0.24
C THR A 170 -2.78 3.64 0.39
N ARG A 171 -3.10 4.35 -0.73
CA ARG A 171 -3.37 5.78 -0.76
C ARG A 171 -4.44 6.09 -1.81
N ILE A 172 -5.21 7.14 -1.55
CA ILE A 172 -6.17 7.73 -2.50
C ILE A 172 -5.99 9.24 -2.49
N GLU A 173 -5.83 9.83 -3.68
CA GLU A 173 -5.72 11.27 -3.85
C GLU A 173 -6.53 11.78 -5.04
N PRO A 174 -6.75 13.11 -5.16
CA PRO A 174 -7.45 13.68 -6.31
C PRO A 174 -6.61 13.61 -7.55
N GLY A 175 -7.12 12.98 -8.60
CA GLY A 175 -6.46 12.78 -9.89
C GLY A 175 -6.50 13.98 -10.81
N ALA A 176 -5.61 13.98 -11.81
CA ALA A 176 -5.46 15.05 -12.78
C ALA A 176 -6.48 14.99 -13.94
N GLY A 177 -7.13 13.85 -14.16
CA GLY A 177 -8.20 13.65 -15.13
C GLY A 177 -7.81 12.83 -16.36
N GLU A 178 -6.62 12.28 -16.43
CA GLU A 178 -6.29 11.15 -17.29
C GLU A 178 -6.99 9.90 -16.74
N VAL A 179 -7.18 8.89 -17.58
CA VAL A 179 -7.66 7.59 -17.14
C VAL A 179 -6.56 6.59 -17.43
N GLU A 180 -6.08 5.96 -16.39
CA GLU A 180 -5.06 4.94 -16.44
C GLU A 180 -5.53 3.69 -15.73
N VAL A 181 -5.47 2.56 -16.42
CA VAL A 181 -5.97 1.28 -15.91
C VAL A 181 -5.03 0.17 -16.28
N HIS A 182 -4.64 -0.61 -15.29
CA HIS A 182 -3.82 -1.80 -15.45
C HIS A 182 -4.64 -3.06 -15.26
N GLY A 183 -4.38 -4.11 -16.02
CA GLY A 183 -5.03 -5.39 -15.83
C GLY A 183 -4.97 -6.34 -17.00
N LEU A 184 -5.61 -7.49 -16.81
CA LEU A 184 -5.63 -8.54 -17.83
C LEU A 184 -6.58 -8.19 -18.97
N VAL A 185 -6.10 -8.35 -20.20
CA VAL A 185 -6.93 -8.25 -21.41
C VAL A 185 -7.94 -9.39 -21.43
N GLU A 186 -9.21 -9.05 -21.52
CA GLU A 186 -10.32 -9.99 -21.67
C GLU A 186 -11.18 -9.64 -22.88
N ALA A 187 -11.89 -10.62 -23.42
CA ALA A 187 -12.86 -10.44 -24.51
C ALA A 187 -12.33 -9.67 -25.75
N LEU A 188 -11.04 -9.80 -26.09
CA LEU A 188 -10.42 -9.10 -27.20
C LEU A 188 -11.11 -9.39 -28.52
N ASP A 189 -11.63 -8.35 -29.18
CA ASP A 189 -12.12 -8.36 -30.57
C ASP A 189 -11.22 -7.48 -31.46
N THR A 190 -10.31 -8.12 -32.17
CA THR A 190 -9.37 -7.44 -33.09
C THR A 190 -10.03 -6.81 -34.31
N ASN A 191 -11.27 -7.20 -34.67
CA ASN A 191 -12.01 -6.60 -35.75
C ASN A 191 -12.74 -5.33 -35.30
N ALA A 192 -13.40 -5.38 -34.14
CA ALA A 192 -14.01 -4.21 -33.51
C ALA A 192 -12.97 -3.28 -32.95
N ARG A 193 -11.77 -3.79 -32.62
CA ARG A 193 -10.69 -3.13 -31.88
C ARG A 193 -11.12 -2.73 -30.49
N THR A 194 -11.68 -3.69 -29.76
CA THR A 194 -12.15 -3.54 -28.40
C THR A 194 -11.67 -4.71 -27.54
N PHE A 195 -11.56 -4.47 -26.25
CA PHE A 195 -11.34 -5.49 -25.20
C PHE A 195 -11.91 -4.98 -23.88
N SER A 196 -11.83 -5.77 -22.82
CA SER A 196 -12.19 -5.32 -21.47
C SER A 196 -11.07 -5.61 -20.48
N ILE A 197 -11.01 -4.79 -19.43
CA ILE A 197 -10.22 -5.02 -18.21
C ILE A 197 -11.22 -4.98 -17.05
N ASN A 198 -11.46 -6.12 -16.38
CA ASN A 198 -12.48 -6.23 -15.35
C ASN A 198 -13.85 -5.70 -15.86
N ALA A 199 -14.38 -4.63 -15.24
CA ALA A 199 -15.66 -4.04 -15.65
C ALA A 199 -15.51 -2.85 -16.62
N LEU A 200 -14.32 -2.53 -17.08
CA LEU A 200 -14.05 -1.48 -18.05
C LEU A 200 -14.00 -2.05 -19.47
N ASP A 201 -14.86 -1.56 -20.35
CA ASP A 201 -14.73 -1.77 -21.79
C ASP A 201 -13.75 -0.73 -22.37
N VAL A 202 -12.88 -1.16 -23.28
CA VAL A 202 -11.84 -0.34 -23.94
C VAL A 202 -12.02 -0.39 -25.45
N ASP A 203 -12.10 0.77 -26.08
CA ASP A 203 -12.06 0.94 -27.54
C ASP A 203 -10.71 1.57 -27.93
N TYR A 204 -9.82 0.77 -28.53
CA TYR A 204 -8.53 1.22 -29.05
C TYR A 204 -8.56 1.52 -30.56
N GLY A 205 -9.76 1.58 -31.13
CA GLY A 205 -10.00 1.84 -32.57
C GLY A 205 -10.64 3.18 -32.86
N ALA A 206 -11.44 3.73 -31.94
CA ALA A 206 -12.16 5.00 -32.16
C ALA A 206 -11.22 6.21 -32.20
N VAL A 207 -10.24 6.25 -31.29
CA VAL A 207 -9.06 7.10 -31.38
C VAL A 207 -7.90 6.19 -31.79
N PRO A 208 -7.04 6.53 -32.75
CA PRO A 208 -5.93 5.66 -33.10
C PRO A 208 -4.96 5.53 -31.92
N ALA A 209 -5.17 4.51 -31.08
CA ALA A 209 -4.30 4.23 -29.96
C ALA A 209 -2.89 3.85 -30.44
N THR A 210 -1.89 4.31 -29.71
CA THR A 210 -0.52 3.80 -29.83
C THR A 210 -0.47 2.44 -29.16
N ILE A 211 -0.13 1.40 -29.91
CA ILE A 211 0.15 0.07 -29.35
C ILE A 211 1.66 -0.06 -29.29
N ASP A 212 2.17 -0.35 -28.10
CA ASP A 212 3.61 -0.53 -27.91
C ASP A 212 4.12 -1.74 -28.69
N ASP A 213 5.30 -1.63 -29.31
CA ASP A 213 5.89 -2.66 -30.16
C ASP A 213 6.70 -3.71 -29.36
N SER A 214 6.81 -3.56 -28.03
CA SER A 214 7.45 -4.52 -27.11
C SER A 214 6.60 -5.76 -26.84
N PHE A 215 5.29 -5.72 -27.14
CA PHE A 215 4.45 -6.92 -27.04
C PHE A 215 5.04 -8.11 -27.79
N ALA A 216 5.01 -9.28 -27.19
CA ALA A 216 5.47 -10.52 -27.82
C ALA A 216 4.73 -10.78 -29.14
N GLY A 217 5.44 -10.66 -30.27
CA GLY A 217 4.83 -10.75 -31.61
C GLY A 217 4.23 -9.45 -32.13
N GLY A 218 4.42 -8.31 -31.46
CA GLY A 218 4.00 -6.97 -31.88
C GLY A 218 2.50 -6.71 -31.74
N THR A 219 1.81 -7.46 -30.89
CA THR A 219 0.38 -7.29 -30.59
C THR A 219 0.05 -8.00 -29.27
N PHE A 220 -0.96 -7.52 -28.56
CA PHE A 220 -1.46 -8.14 -27.34
C PHE A 220 -2.57 -9.16 -27.60
N ALA A 221 -2.83 -10.02 -26.62
CA ALA A 221 -3.80 -11.10 -26.65
C ALA A 221 -4.59 -11.19 -25.33
N ASN A 222 -5.67 -11.97 -25.30
CA ASN A 222 -6.37 -12.27 -24.05
C ASN A 222 -5.42 -12.94 -23.04
N GLY A 223 -5.39 -12.41 -21.83
CA GLY A 223 -4.55 -12.88 -20.74
C GLY A 223 -3.21 -12.15 -20.62
N ASP A 224 -2.86 -11.26 -21.55
CA ASP A 224 -1.75 -10.34 -21.36
C ASP A 224 -2.16 -9.29 -20.31
N PHE A 225 -1.24 -8.93 -19.42
CA PHE A 225 -1.42 -7.82 -18.52
C PHE A 225 -0.96 -6.55 -19.23
N VAL A 226 -1.76 -5.51 -19.19
CA VAL A 226 -1.51 -4.27 -19.95
C VAL A 226 -1.82 -3.06 -19.10
N GLU A 227 -1.14 -1.96 -19.42
CA GLU A 227 -1.53 -0.60 -19.07
C GLU A 227 -2.31 0.02 -20.23
N VAL A 228 -3.37 0.75 -19.90
CA VAL A 228 -4.20 1.47 -20.87
C VAL A 228 -4.44 2.89 -20.39
N LYS A 229 -4.02 3.87 -21.20
CA LYS A 229 -4.29 5.29 -20.98
C LYS A 229 -5.34 5.82 -21.95
N GLY A 230 -6.12 6.80 -21.48
CA GLY A 230 -7.09 7.51 -22.30
C GLY A 230 -7.64 8.77 -21.64
N ASP A 231 -8.10 9.74 -22.46
CA ASP A 231 -8.55 11.06 -21.98
C ASP A 231 -10.08 11.17 -21.91
N SER A 232 -10.82 10.17 -22.37
CA SER A 232 -12.28 10.28 -22.50
C SER A 232 -13.00 8.96 -22.64
N PHE A 233 -14.28 8.99 -22.32
CA PHE A 233 -15.18 7.86 -22.49
C PHE A 233 -16.11 8.05 -23.70
N GLY A 234 -16.39 6.96 -24.39
CA GLY A 234 -17.37 6.90 -25.46
C GLY A 234 -18.82 6.86 -24.94
N PRO A 235 -19.80 6.87 -25.85
CA PRO A 235 -21.22 7.00 -25.49
C PRO A 235 -21.81 5.78 -24.76
N ALA A 236 -21.16 4.63 -24.76
CA ALA A 236 -21.57 3.44 -24.02
C ALA A 236 -20.83 3.31 -22.68
N GLY A 237 -19.88 4.20 -22.38
CA GLY A 237 -19.04 4.20 -21.17
C GLY A 237 -17.70 3.50 -21.36
N GLU A 238 -17.36 3.10 -22.60
CA GLU A 238 -16.07 2.54 -22.95
C GLU A 238 -14.96 3.58 -22.89
N LEU A 239 -13.77 3.23 -22.41
CA LEU A 239 -12.58 4.08 -22.46
C LEU A 239 -12.08 4.17 -23.92
N LEU A 240 -11.94 5.38 -24.42
CA LEU A 240 -11.32 5.62 -25.73
C LEU A 240 -9.80 5.66 -25.54
N ALA A 241 -9.15 4.50 -25.69
CA ALA A 241 -7.72 4.36 -25.42
C ALA A 241 -6.87 5.19 -26.39
N THR A 242 -5.89 5.89 -25.83
CA THR A 242 -4.83 6.62 -26.57
C THR A 242 -3.53 5.81 -26.61
N LYS A 243 -3.29 4.95 -25.62
CA LYS A 243 -2.10 4.11 -25.48
C LYS A 243 -2.49 2.74 -24.91
N VAL A 244 -1.82 1.70 -25.36
CA VAL A 244 -1.87 0.35 -24.78
C VAL A 244 -0.44 -0.19 -24.80
N GLU A 245 0.08 -0.57 -23.66
CA GLU A 245 1.42 -1.13 -23.53
C GLU A 245 1.43 -2.36 -22.63
N PRO A 246 2.44 -3.23 -22.76
CA PRO A 246 2.60 -4.36 -21.86
C PRO A 246 2.99 -3.85 -20.49
N ASP A 247 2.44 -4.48 -19.48
CA ASP A 247 2.71 -4.19 -18.09
C ASP A 247 2.71 -5.49 -17.29
N GLY A 248 3.04 -5.44 -15.98
CA GLY A 248 3.04 -6.55 -15.02
C GLY A 248 2.18 -6.25 -13.80
N PRO A 249 1.61 -7.27 -13.14
CA PRO A 249 0.86 -7.06 -11.91
C PRO A 249 1.79 -6.75 -10.73
N GLY A 250 2.49 -5.61 -10.77
CA GLY A 250 3.39 -5.19 -9.71
C GLY A 250 4.80 -4.83 -10.21
N ILE A 251 5.85 -5.52 -9.79
CA ILE A 251 7.27 -5.10 -9.90
C ILE A 251 7.88 -5.27 -11.31
N ASP A 252 7.13 -5.61 -12.33
CA ASP A 252 7.68 -6.10 -13.62
C ASP A 252 7.84 -5.03 -14.72
N ASP A 253 7.99 -3.76 -14.39
CA ASP A 253 8.28 -2.69 -15.38
C ASP A 253 9.63 -2.83 -16.09
N GLY A 254 10.00 -4.05 -16.45
CA GLY A 254 11.29 -4.34 -17.05
C GLY A 254 12.48 -4.19 -16.10
N VAL A 255 12.25 -3.94 -14.82
CA VAL A 255 13.31 -3.82 -13.79
C VAL A 255 14.18 -5.08 -13.75
N PHE A 256 13.59 -6.25 -14.01
CA PHE A 256 14.30 -7.53 -13.97
C PHE A 256 14.84 -8.01 -15.31
N ASP A 257 14.46 -7.39 -16.43
CA ASP A 257 14.79 -7.93 -17.77
C ASP A 257 16.27 -7.90 -18.14
N ASN A 258 17.08 -7.09 -17.45
CA ASN A 258 18.48 -6.86 -17.80
C ASN A 258 19.48 -7.01 -16.66
N PHE A 259 19.03 -7.46 -15.46
CA PHE A 259 19.89 -7.49 -14.27
C PHE A 259 19.90 -8.87 -13.60
N ASP A 260 21.07 -9.29 -13.13
CA ASP A 260 21.19 -10.37 -12.14
C ASP A 260 20.83 -9.78 -10.75
N ALA A 261 19.55 -9.61 -10.47
CA ALA A 261 19.08 -9.16 -9.15
C ALA A 261 19.45 -10.21 -8.09
N VAL A 262 20.07 -9.76 -7.02
CA VAL A 262 20.65 -10.64 -5.99
C VAL A 262 20.10 -10.39 -4.60
N GLN A 263 19.35 -9.33 -4.42
CA GLN A 263 18.65 -9.03 -3.19
C GLN A 263 17.33 -8.39 -3.55
N ILE A 264 16.24 -9.04 -3.21
CA ILE A 264 14.90 -8.60 -3.53
C ILE A 264 14.08 -8.60 -2.25
N GLU A 265 13.37 -7.51 -2.03
CA GLU A 265 12.34 -7.37 -1.01
C GLU A 265 11.05 -6.90 -1.68
N ILE A 266 9.98 -7.64 -1.47
CA ILE A 266 8.67 -7.39 -2.07
C ILE A 266 7.60 -7.38 -1.00
N GLU A 267 6.84 -6.29 -0.87
CA GLU A 267 5.59 -6.25 -0.13
C GLU A 267 4.41 -6.41 -1.10
N GLY A 268 3.37 -7.14 -0.69
CA GLY A 268 2.14 -7.27 -1.48
C GLY A 268 1.22 -8.36 -0.97
N PHE A 269 0.14 -8.58 -1.72
CA PHE A 269 -0.78 -9.69 -1.43
C PHE A 269 -0.36 -10.95 -2.18
N ILE A 270 -0.64 -12.11 -1.59
CA ILE A 270 -0.52 -13.39 -2.30
C ILE A 270 -1.64 -13.44 -3.35
N THR A 271 -1.24 -13.32 -4.62
CA THR A 271 -2.16 -13.27 -5.77
C THR A 271 -2.44 -14.65 -6.38
N ARG A 272 -1.56 -15.62 -6.15
CA ARG A 272 -1.74 -17.03 -6.48
C ARG A 272 -1.19 -17.89 -5.32
N PHE A 273 -1.88 -18.94 -4.94
CA PHE A 273 -1.44 -19.84 -3.88
C PHE A 273 -1.63 -21.30 -4.27
N GLY A 274 -0.54 -22.00 -4.53
CA GLY A 274 -0.50 -23.45 -4.71
C GLY A 274 -0.12 -24.18 -3.42
N SER A 275 0.88 -23.67 -2.71
CA SER A 275 1.36 -24.14 -1.41
C SER A 275 2.32 -23.12 -0.82
N ALA A 276 2.77 -23.31 0.43
CA ALA A 276 3.80 -22.46 1.03
C ALA A 276 5.14 -22.45 0.27
N THR A 277 5.37 -23.39 -0.63
CA THR A 277 6.56 -23.43 -1.49
C THR A 277 6.28 -23.11 -2.96
N ASP A 278 5.08 -22.63 -3.28
CA ASP A 278 4.64 -22.29 -4.64
C ASP A 278 3.49 -21.29 -4.55
N PHE A 279 3.81 -20.00 -4.56
CA PHE A 279 2.84 -18.90 -4.53
C PHE A 279 3.42 -17.66 -5.24
N ASP A 280 2.57 -16.69 -5.54
CA ASP A 280 2.98 -15.43 -6.13
C ASP A 280 2.58 -14.28 -5.20
N VAL A 281 3.46 -13.29 -5.04
CA VAL A 281 3.21 -12.04 -4.32
C VAL A 281 3.18 -10.91 -5.33
N SER A 282 2.08 -10.17 -5.42
CA SER A 282 1.88 -9.14 -6.46
C SER A 282 2.26 -9.65 -7.86
N GLY A 283 1.87 -10.89 -8.21
CA GLY A 283 2.23 -11.54 -9.46
C GLY A 283 3.64 -12.14 -9.53
N PHE A 284 4.54 -11.80 -8.61
CA PHE A 284 5.92 -12.28 -8.63
C PHE A 284 6.05 -13.68 -8.01
N PRO A 285 6.62 -14.68 -8.70
CA PRO A 285 6.68 -16.04 -8.21
C PRO A 285 7.66 -16.20 -7.03
N VAL A 286 7.20 -16.82 -5.95
CA VAL A 286 7.94 -17.02 -4.71
C VAL A 286 7.97 -18.49 -4.31
N THR A 287 9.10 -18.92 -3.75
CA THR A 287 9.25 -20.22 -3.10
C THR A 287 9.89 -20.09 -1.72
N THR A 288 9.44 -20.87 -0.75
CA THR A 288 10.12 -20.99 0.54
C THR A 288 10.93 -22.27 0.63
N THR A 289 11.85 -22.32 1.57
CA THR A 289 12.71 -23.47 1.86
C THR A 289 12.62 -23.84 3.35
N GLY A 290 13.28 -24.90 3.75
CA GLY A 290 13.37 -25.29 5.17
C GLY A 290 14.19 -24.32 6.03
N SER A 291 14.87 -23.34 5.42
CA SER A 291 15.64 -22.29 6.10
C SER A 291 14.95 -20.93 6.08
N THR A 292 13.82 -20.78 5.41
CA THR A 292 13.03 -19.54 5.39
C THR A 292 12.53 -19.22 6.80
N VAL A 293 12.79 -18.00 7.26
CA VAL A 293 12.28 -17.47 8.52
C VAL A 293 10.88 -16.90 8.30
N PHE A 294 9.94 -17.22 9.19
CA PHE A 294 8.60 -16.64 9.17
C PHE A 294 8.46 -15.69 10.36
N GLU A 295 7.97 -14.48 10.10
CA GLU A 295 7.61 -13.48 11.10
C GLU A 295 6.10 -13.14 10.97
N GLY A 296 5.48 -12.63 12.01
CA GLY A 296 4.03 -12.33 12.01
C GLY A 296 3.11 -13.54 11.93
N GLY A 297 3.63 -14.74 11.66
CA GLY A 297 2.87 -15.98 11.50
C GLY A 297 3.77 -17.19 11.22
N ILE A 298 3.18 -18.26 10.66
CA ILE A 298 3.87 -19.49 10.25
C ILE A 298 3.51 -19.83 8.80
N ALA A 299 4.24 -20.75 8.18
CA ALA A 299 3.99 -21.18 6.80
C ALA A 299 2.55 -21.66 6.54
N GLY A 300 1.84 -22.12 7.57
CA GLY A 300 0.45 -22.56 7.47
C GLY A 300 -0.57 -21.41 7.41
N ASP A 301 -0.15 -20.18 7.69
CA ASP A 301 -0.98 -18.97 7.64
C ASP A 301 -0.94 -18.32 6.25
N LEU A 302 -0.04 -18.76 5.35
CA LEU A 302 0.00 -18.31 3.97
C LEU A 302 -1.25 -18.78 3.21
N GLY A 303 -1.78 -17.92 2.37
CA GLY A 303 -2.95 -18.21 1.55
C GLY A 303 -3.25 -17.07 0.59
N LEU A 304 -4.20 -17.27 -0.32
CA LEU A 304 -4.65 -16.23 -1.24
C LEU A 304 -5.13 -15.00 -0.45
N ASN A 305 -4.76 -13.82 -0.92
CA ASN A 305 -5.10 -12.52 -0.30
C ASN A 305 -4.48 -12.27 1.09
N VAL A 306 -3.50 -13.07 1.51
CA VAL A 306 -2.67 -12.75 2.68
C VAL A 306 -1.64 -11.70 2.25
N LYS A 307 -1.52 -10.59 2.99
CA LYS A 307 -0.47 -9.59 2.79
C LYS A 307 0.82 -10.09 3.41
N VAL A 308 1.90 -10.03 2.65
CA VAL A 308 3.24 -10.46 3.08
C VAL A 308 4.31 -9.49 2.59
N GLU A 309 5.43 -9.48 3.31
CA GLU A 309 6.70 -8.96 2.82
C GLU A 309 7.67 -10.13 2.69
N VAL A 310 8.36 -10.22 1.59
CA VAL A 310 9.27 -11.34 1.28
C VAL A 310 10.64 -10.82 0.93
N ASP A 311 11.64 -11.21 1.71
CA ASP A 311 13.05 -10.99 1.40
C ASP A 311 13.67 -12.26 0.81
N GLY A 312 14.52 -12.12 -0.18
CA GLY A 312 15.22 -13.26 -0.76
C GLY A 312 16.11 -12.94 -1.93
N ASP A 313 16.56 -14.00 -2.61
CA ASP A 313 17.39 -13.91 -3.79
C ASP A 313 16.67 -14.49 -5.01
N LEU A 314 16.85 -13.86 -6.18
CA LEU A 314 16.28 -14.35 -7.42
C LEU A 314 17.03 -15.58 -7.91
N SER A 315 16.32 -16.67 -8.18
CA SER A 315 16.88 -17.83 -8.82
C SER A 315 17.05 -17.60 -10.33
N ALA A 316 17.91 -18.40 -10.98
CA ALA A 316 18.07 -18.36 -12.43
C ALA A 316 16.80 -18.70 -13.25
N ALA A 317 15.73 -19.12 -12.57
CA ALA A 317 14.42 -19.40 -13.18
C ALA A 317 13.43 -18.23 -12.98
N GLY A 318 13.87 -17.09 -12.43
CA GLY A 318 13.01 -15.94 -12.15
C GLY A 318 12.08 -16.13 -10.94
N VAL A 319 12.40 -17.05 -10.02
CA VAL A 319 11.61 -17.29 -8.80
C VAL A 319 12.37 -16.72 -7.60
N LEU A 320 11.72 -15.91 -6.78
CA LEU A 320 12.24 -15.41 -5.52
C LEU A 320 12.33 -16.55 -4.49
N VAL A 321 13.54 -16.88 -4.09
CA VAL A 321 13.79 -17.88 -3.03
C VAL A 321 13.83 -17.15 -1.69
N ALA A 322 12.73 -17.22 -0.96
CA ALA A 322 12.55 -16.46 0.26
C ALA A 322 13.53 -16.89 1.37
N THR A 323 14.26 -15.92 1.90
CA THR A 323 15.05 -16.05 3.14
C THR A 323 14.20 -15.69 4.36
N LYS A 324 13.30 -14.71 4.20
CA LYS A 324 12.32 -14.30 5.21
C LYS A 324 10.94 -14.08 4.54
N VAL A 325 9.89 -14.38 5.28
CA VAL A 325 8.50 -14.01 4.96
C VAL A 325 7.88 -13.41 6.21
N ASP A 326 7.52 -12.15 6.15
CA ASP A 326 6.77 -11.47 7.19
C ASP A 326 5.30 -11.40 6.81
N ILE A 327 4.44 -12.05 7.60
CA ILE A 327 2.99 -12.13 7.34
C ILE A 327 2.32 -10.92 8.00
N ARG A 328 1.90 -9.96 7.18
CA ARG A 328 1.21 -8.76 7.61
C ARG A 328 -0.25 -9.06 7.96
N ARG A 329 -0.68 -8.70 9.16
CA ARG A 329 -2.06 -8.92 9.59
C ARG A 329 -2.96 -7.77 9.20
N SER A 330 -4.27 -8.04 9.06
CA SER A 330 -5.28 -7.03 8.75
C SER A 330 -5.38 -5.97 9.84
N ASN A 331 -5.49 -4.70 9.45
CA ASN A 331 -5.56 -3.53 10.34
C ASN A 331 -7.01 -3.25 10.75
N ASN A 332 -7.56 -4.08 11.64
CA ASN A 332 -8.97 -3.94 12.07
C ASN A 332 -9.13 -3.07 13.32
N VAL A 333 -8.03 -2.54 13.87
CA VAL A 333 -8.05 -1.70 15.06
C VAL A 333 -7.63 -0.29 14.71
N ARG A 334 -8.42 0.70 15.16
CA ARG A 334 -8.09 2.12 15.12
C ARG A 334 -8.27 2.70 16.52
N VAL A 335 -7.32 3.52 16.95
CA VAL A 335 -7.36 4.25 18.22
C VAL A 335 -7.00 5.69 17.94
N THR A 336 -7.93 6.61 18.13
CA THR A 336 -7.69 8.05 18.02
C THR A 336 -7.96 8.68 19.37
N ALA A 337 -6.92 9.10 20.08
CA ALA A 337 -7.02 9.61 21.44
C ALA A 337 -5.76 10.40 21.85
N LEU A 338 -5.77 10.92 23.08
CA LEU A 338 -4.55 11.44 23.69
C LEU A 338 -3.63 10.29 24.13
N VAL A 339 -2.33 10.49 23.96
CA VAL A 339 -1.29 9.57 24.42
C VAL A 339 -1.19 9.61 25.95
N ASP A 340 -1.29 8.47 26.62
CA ASP A 340 -1.10 8.32 28.06
C ASP A 340 0.39 8.35 28.44
N SER A 341 1.21 7.58 27.73
CA SER A 341 2.66 7.48 27.97
C SER A 341 3.39 6.96 26.73
N VAL A 342 4.70 7.26 26.64
CA VAL A 342 5.60 6.84 25.56
C VAL A 342 6.88 6.27 26.12
N ASP A 343 7.34 5.15 25.57
CA ASP A 343 8.69 4.63 25.71
C ASP A 343 9.34 4.56 24.31
N ALA A 344 9.92 5.69 23.86
CA ALA A 344 10.54 5.77 22.57
C ALA A 344 11.73 4.81 22.38
N ALA A 345 12.45 4.49 23.47
CA ALA A 345 13.56 3.53 23.42
C ALA A 345 13.10 2.08 23.31
N GLY A 346 11.92 1.78 23.89
CA GLY A 346 11.28 0.46 23.81
C GLY A 346 10.37 0.29 22.61
N GLY A 347 10.20 1.33 21.76
CA GLY A 347 9.32 1.26 20.60
C GLY A 347 7.84 1.15 20.95
N THR A 348 7.39 1.73 22.09
CA THR A 348 6.00 1.55 22.54
C THR A 348 5.37 2.84 23.04
N LEU A 349 4.05 2.92 22.93
CA LEU A 349 3.23 3.95 23.57
C LEU A 349 1.96 3.33 24.18
N VAL A 350 1.25 4.08 24.99
CA VAL A 350 -0.03 3.67 25.58
C VAL A 350 -1.07 4.73 25.26
N MET A 351 -2.24 4.31 24.78
CA MET A 351 -3.42 5.15 24.54
C MET A 351 -4.66 4.41 25.05
N LEU A 352 -5.55 5.08 25.77
CA LEU A 352 -6.73 4.47 26.41
C LEU A 352 -6.38 3.24 27.28
N GLY A 353 -5.16 3.22 27.86
CA GLY A 353 -4.64 2.07 28.57
C GLY A 353 -4.22 0.88 27.69
N ILE A 354 -4.37 0.97 26.37
CA ILE A 354 -3.97 -0.06 25.40
C ILE A 354 -2.47 0.09 25.10
N PRO A 355 -1.63 -0.95 25.31
CA PRO A 355 -0.25 -0.93 24.86
C PRO A 355 -0.20 -1.01 23.33
N ILE A 356 0.64 -0.18 22.71
CA ILE A 356 0.82 -0.10 21.28
C ILE A 356 2.30 -0.24 20.96
N SER A 357 2.65 -1.21 20.13
CA SER A 357 4.00 -1.44 19.63
C SER A 357 4.17 -0.75 18.28
N ILE A 358 5.30 -0.05 18.14
CA ILE A 358 5.70 0.64 16.90
C ILE A 358 7.00 0.00 16.43
N ASP A 359 7.02 -0.51 15.22
CA ASP A 359 8.20 -1.10 14.61
C ASP A 359 8.59 -0.38 13.31
N ASP A 360 9.56 -0.92 12.59
CA ASP A 360 10.06 -0.31 11.36
C ASP A 360 9.02 -0.32 10.22
N SER A 361 8.05 -1.23 10.26
CA SER A 361 6.97 -1.30 9.28
C SER A 361 5.83 -0.29 9.53
N THR A 362 5.82 0.37 10.68
CA THR A 362 4.81 1.37 11.02
C THR A 362 5.01 2.64 10.19
N ARG A 363 4.03 3.02 9.40
CA ARG A 363 4.00 4.33 8.73
C ARG A 363 3.89 5.43 9.80
N ARG A 364 4.62 6.54 9.62
CA ARG A 364 4.70 7.61 10.62
C ARG A 364 4.51 8.96 9.95
N GLU A 365 3.49 9.69 10.35
CA GLU A 365 3.13 10.97 9.75
C GLU A 365 2.81 12.01 10.83
N ASP A 366 3.25 13.25 10.61
CA ASP A 366 2.90 14.39 11.45
C ASP A 366 2.04 15.38 10.66
N LYS A 367 0.73 15.32 10.85
CA LYS A 367 -0.26 16.25 10.27
C LYS A 367 -0.51 17.48 11.13
N SER A 368 0.08 17.55 12.33
CA SER A 368 -0.04 18.73 13.20
C SER A 368 0.58 19.97 12.58
N ASP A 369 0.30 21.13 13.14
CA ASP A 369 0.94 22.41 12.75
C ASP A 369 2.47 22.37 12.76
N ALA A 370 3.08 21.39 13.50
CA ALA A 370 4.53 21.24 13.58
C ALA A 370 5.15 20.63 12.32
N ARG A 371 4.41 19.79 11.58
CA ARG A 371 4.87 19.11 10.34
C ARG A 371 6.30 18.58 10.48
N GLN A 372 6.54 17.79 11.54
CA GLN A 372 7.86 17.25 11.86
C GLN A 372 8.27 16.17 10.87
N GLU A 373 9.41 16.35 10.21
CA GLU A 373 10.02 15.36 9.32
C GLU A 373 11.53 15.24 9.62
N PRO A 374 12.07 14.01 9.74
CA PRO A 374 11.34 12.76 9.92
C PRO A 374 10.51 12.74 11.22
N PHE A 375 9.40 12.00 11.22
CA PHE A 375 8.55 11.84 12.39
C PHE A 375 8.73 10.44 13.00
N GLY A 376 8.87 10.34 14.31
CA GLY A 376 9.05 9.10 15.06
C GLY A 376 8.62 9.24 16.52
N LEU A 377 8.67 8.13 17.25
CA LEU A 377 8.27 8.12 18.68
C LEU A 377 9.03 9.09 19.57
N GLU A 378 10.25 9.47 19.20
CA GLU A 378 11.05 10.49 19.90
C GLU A 378 10.42 11.89 19.83
N HIS A 379 9.49 12.12 18.89
CA HIS A 379 8.73 13.35 18.75
C HIS A 379 7.34 13.30 19.39
N VAL A 380 6.96 12.13 19.95
CA VAL A 380 5.68 11.91 20.61
C VAL A 380 5.84 12.08 22.13
N SER A 381 4.86 12.71 22.75
CA SER A 381 4.80 12.92 24.18
C SER A 381 3.40 12.64 24.72
N ALA A 382 3.30 12.33 26.01
CA ALA A 382 1.99 12.22 26.68
C ALA A 382 1.18 13.50 26.46
N GLY A 383 -0.09 13.33 26.10
CA GLY A 383 -1.01 14.42 25.73
C GLY A 383 -0.97 14.86 24.28
N ASN A 384 -0.11 14.29 23.42
CA ASN A 384 -0.29 14.44 21.97
C ASN A 384 -1.57 13.72 21.54
N TYR A 385 -2.24 14.25 20.53
CA TYR A 385 -3.39 13.62 19.88
C TYR A 385 -2.89 12.79 18.71
N ILE A 386 -3.16 11.49 18.76
CA ILE A 386 -2.60 10.50 17.84
C ILE A 386 -3.71 9.61 17.31
N GLU A 387 -3.67 9.32 16.02
CA GLU A 387 -4.35 8.17 15.44
C GLU A 387 -3.35 7.01 15.27
N VAL A 388 -3.73 5.85 15.75
CA VAL A 388 -3.05 4.58 15.50
C VAL A 388 -3.98 3.65 14.77
N ARG A 389 -3.50 3.07 13.67
CA ARG A 389 -4.16 1.93 13.01
C ARG A 389 -3.26 0.72 13.12
N GLY A 390 -3.85 -0.47 13.22
CA GLY A 390 -3.06 -1.70 13.37
C GLY A 390 -3.92 -2.93 13.65
N GLY A 391 -3.26 -3.95 14.16
CA GLY A 391 -3.89 -5.21 14.54
C GLY A 391 -3.33 -5.76 15.85
N ALA A 392 -3.76 -6.96 16.26
CA ALA A 392 -3.23 -7.60 17.44
C ALA A 392 -1.72 -7.85 17.32
N ASP A 393 -0.92 -7.42 18.29
CA ASP A 393 0.52 -7.69 18.32
C ASP A 393 0.76 -9.19 18.57
N PRO A 394 1.37 -9.93 17.63
CA PRO A 394 1.61 -11.36 17.81
C PRO A 394 2.65 -11.67 18.91
N SER A 395 3.50 -10.70 19.24
CA SER A 395 4.57 -10.85 20.22
C SER A 395 4.15 -10.46 21.64
N THR A 396 3.10 -9.62 21.76
CA THR A 396 2.67 -9.04 23.05
C THR A 396 1.17 -9.16 23.22
N ALA A 397 0.73 -10.12 24.02
CA ALA A 397 -0.70 -10.36 24.26
C ALA A 397 -1.42 -9.10 24.78
N GLY A 398 -2.50 -8.72 24.11
CA GLY A 398 -3.32 -7.56 24.45
C GLY A 398 -2.76 -6.21 24.01
N ALA A 399 -1.63 -6.20 23.25
CA ALA A 399 -1.11 -5.03 22.59
C ALA A 399 -1.59 -4.93 21.12
N ILE A 400 -1.52 -3.74 20.57
CA ILE A 400 -1.69 -3.46 19.14
C ILE A 400 -0.31 -3.30 18.52
N LEU A 401 -0.03 -3.95 17.39
CA LEU A 401 1.08 -3.61 16.51
C LEU A 401 0.56 -2.59 15.49
N ALA A 402 1.16 -1.40 15.51
CA ALA A 402 0.72 -0.31 14.66
C ALA A 402 1.20 -0.50 13.21
N SER A 403 0.34 -0.24 12.27
CA SER A 403 0.67 -0.04 10.84
C SER A 403 0.77 1.44 10.47
N LEU A 404 0.07 2.30 11.23
CA LEU A 404 0.11 3.76 11.10
C LEU A 404 0.21 4.39 12.48
N LEU A 405 1.07 5.40 12.59
CA LEU A 405 1.16 6.36 13.70
C LEU A 405 1.05 7.77 13.10
N GLU A 406 -0.09 8.41 13.29
CA GLU A 406 -0.35 9.75 12.77
C GLU A 406 -0.58 10.72 13.93
N ARG A 407 0.15 11.83 13.96
CA ARG A 407 -0.06 12.91 14.93
C ARG A 407 -0.86 14.03 14.30
N ASP A 408 -1.85 14.51 15.04
CA ASP A 408 -2.60 15.71 14.67
C ASP A 408 -2.62 16.71 15.82
N ASP A 409 -3.16 17.91 15.57
CA ASP A 409 -3.40 18.91 16.61
C ASP A 409 -4.54 18.45 17.52
N VAL A 410 -4.42 18.78 18.81
CA VAL A 410 -5.48 18.47 19.77
C VAL A 410 -6.75 19.25 19.41
N PRO A 411 -7.86 18.56 19.09
CA PRO A 411 -9.11 19.25 18.75
C PRO A 411 -9.66 20.03 19.95
N GLU A 412 -10.30 21.16 19.65
CA GLU A 412 -10.90 22.05 20.67
C GLU A 412 -12.40 22.33 20.36
N PRO A 413 -13.32 21.80 21.13
CA PRO A 413 -13.14 20.96 22.34
C PRO A 413 -12.78 19.52 22.00
N LEU A 414 -12.03 18.85 22.88
CA LEU A 414 -11.67 17.43 22.76
C LEU A 414 -12.88 16.48 22.93
N ALA A 415 -13.99 16.96 23.46
CA ALA A 415 -15.19 16.15 23.74
C ALA A 415 -15.77 15.56 22.45
N GLY A 416 -15.91 14.23 22.41
CA GLY A 416 -16.42 13.50 21.26
C GLY A 416 -15.35 13.12 20.22
N GLU A 417 -14.10 13.44 20.45
CA GLU A 417 -12.98 13.22 19.49
C GLU A 417 -12.14 11.97 19.85
N THR A 418 -12.65 11.10 20.72
CA THR A 418 -12.00 9.81 21.02
C THR A 418 -12.68 8.75 20.17
N GLU A 419 -11.90 8.08 19.30
CA GLU A 419 -12.39 6.98 18.48
C GLU A 419 -11.70 5.68 18.87
N LEU A 420 -12.47 4.59 18.87
CA LEU A 420 -11.95 3.25 19.07
C LEU A 420 -12.71 2.27 18.16
N ARG A 421 -11.99 1.69 17.21
CA ARG A 421 -12.48 0.58 16.40
C ARG A 421 -11.76 -0.70 16.80
N GLY A 422 -12.49 -1.77 16.96
CA GLY A 422 -11.91 -3.06 17.31
C GLY A 422 -12.94 -4.14 17.58
N PHE A 423 -12.44 -5.34 17.85
CA PHE A 423 -13.31 -6.47 18.16
C PHE A 423 -13.79 -6.42 19.60
N VAL A 424 -15.05 -6.75 19.80
CA VAL A 424 -15.69 -6.84 21.12
C VAL A 424 -15.08 -8.01 21.90
N ASP A 425 -14.45 -7.74 23.04
CA ASP A 425 -13.95 -8.80 23.94
C ASP A 425 -15.12 -9.43 24.72
N GLN A 426 -16.00 -8.61 25.28
CA GLN A 426 -17.10 -9.04 26.12
C GLN A 426 -18.27 -8.04 26.10
N VAL A 427 -19.49 -8.58 25.98
CA VAL A 427 -20.74 -7.80 26.16
C VAL A 427 -21.16 -7.83 27.64
N ILE A 428 -21.34 -6.64 28.22
CA ILE A 428 -21.73 -6.46 29.64
C ILE A 428 -23.12 -5.82 29.66
N LEU A 429 -24.14 -6.60 29.86
CA LEU A 429 -25.54 -6.12 29.91
C LEU A 429 -25.90 -5.48 31.28
N PRO A 430 -26.72 -4.41 31.29
CA PRO A 430 -27.33 -3.73 30.17
C PRO A 430 -26.56 -2.45 29.78
N GLY A 431 -25.99 -2.37 28.58
CA GLY A 431 -25.57 -1.09 28.02
C GLY A 431 -24.07 -0.79 28.07
N SER A 432 -23.20 -1.80 28.24
CA SER A 432 -21.76 -1.66 28.10
C SER A 432 -21.12 -2.92 27.50
N PHE A 433 -19.91 -2.78 26.98
CA PHE A 433 -19.07 -3.85 26.43
C PHE A 433 -17.59 -3.43 26.48
N THR A 434 -16.68 -4.33 26.17
CA THR A 434 -15.24 -4.00 26.12
C THR A 434 -14.64 -4.28 24.77
N ILE A 435 -13.66 -3.45 24.39
CA ILE A 435 -12.77 -3.60 23.22
C ILE A 435 -11.33 -3.38 23.71
N SER A 436 -10.44 -4.34 23.48
CA SER A 436 -9.03 -4.27 23.93
C SER A 436 -8.89 -3.87 25.40
N ASN A 437 -9.77 -4.40 26.27
CA ASN A 437 -9.91 -4.07 27.69
C ASN A 437 -10.38 -2.62 28.00
N VAL A 438 -10.74 -1.82 27.02
CA VAL A 438 -11.40 -0.52 27.23
C VAL A 438 -12.89 -0.76 27.41
N THR A 439 -13.47 -0.20 28.47
CA THR A 439 -14.90 -0.27 28.74
C THR A 439 -15.63 0.80 27.96
N ILE A 440 -16.57 0.38 27.15
CA ILE A 440 -17.48 1.27 26.42
C ILE A 440 -18.80 1.33 27.18
N GLU A 441 -19.10 2.49 27.71
CA GLU A 441 -20.36 2.79 28.39
C GLU A 441 -21.30 3.53 27.44
N THR A 442 -22.56 3.13 27.42
CA THR A 442 -23.59 3.81 26.64
C THR A 442 -24.64 4.46 27.55
N ASN A 443 -25.31 5.48 27.04
CA ASN A 443 -26.34 6.19 27.78
C ASN A 443 -27.54 6.52 26.89
N GLY A 444 -28.51 7.30 27.40
CA GLY A 444 -29.73 7.64 26.68
C GLY A 444 -29.53 8.55 25.45
N ASN A 445 -28.34 9.10 25.26
CA ASN A 445 -27.99 9.95 24.11
C ASN A 445 -27.15 9.20 23.06
N THR A 446 -26.61 8.02 23.38
CA THR A 446 -25.80 7.22 22.47
C THR A 446 -26.60 6.82 21.22
N VAL A 447 -26.08 7.11 20.06
CA VAL A 447 -26.64 6.70 18.76
C VAL A 447 -26.09 5.30 18.41
N PHE A 448 -26.96 4.37 18.04
CA PHE A 448 -26.58 3.02 17.64
C PHE A 448 -26.87 2.81 16.17
N ARG A 449 -25.89 2.23 15.44
CA ARG A 449 -26.03 1.89 14.02
C ARG A 449 -25.78 0.40 13.79
N ASN A 450 -26.52 -0.15 12.84
CA ASN A 450 -26.26 -1.50 12.34
C ASN A 450 -25.20 -1.50 11.24
N LEU A 451 -24.83 -2.68 10.70
CA LEU A 451 -23.90 -2.85 9.59
C LEU A 451 -24.19 -1.98 8.35
N ALA A 452 -25.44 -1.59 8.13
CA ALA A 452 -25.84 -0.73 7.02
C ALA A 452 -25.78 0.77 7.38
N GLY A 453 -25.20 1.15 8.54
CA GLY A 453 -25.18 2.53 9.02
C GLY A 453 -26.55 3.07 9.48
N THR A 454 -27.60 2.23 9.48
CA THR A 454 -28.96 2.65 9.85
C THR A 454 -29.07 2.75 11.36
N VAL A 455 -29.65 3.86 11.85
CA VAL A 455 -29.91 4.04 13.29
C VAL A 455 -30.94 3.02 13.78
N ILE A 456 -30.59 2.30 14.86
CA ILE A 456 -31.42 1.29 15.51
C ILE A 456 -31.59 1.60 17.01
N SER A 457 -32.46 0.86 17.69
CA SER A 457 -32.59 1.01 19.14
C SER A 457 -31.42 0.35 19.88
N ALA A 458 -31.11 0.84 21.09
CA ALA A 458 -30.15 0.19 21.98
C ALA A 458 -30.48 -1.29 22.23
N ASN A 459 -31.76 -1.62 22.39
CA ASN A 459 -32.18 -3.01 22.59
C ASN A 459 -31.88 -3.88 21.37
N ASP A 460 -32.10 -3.41 20.17
CA ASP A 460 -31.82 -4.15 18.93
C ASP A 460 -30.31 -4.29 18.74
N PHE A 461 -29.52 -3.23 19.03
CA PHE A 461 -28.06 -3.27 18.98
C PHE A 461 -27.51 -4.33 19.94
N PHE A 462 -27.83 -4.25 21.25
CA PHE A 462 -27.31 -5.20 22.24
C PHE A 462 -27.87 -6.63 22.06
N ALA A 463 -28.99 -6.81 21.37
CA ALA A 463 -29.50 -8.13 21.03
C ALA A 463 -28.72 -8.77 19.86
N ALA A 464 -28.13 -7.95 19.00
CA ALA A 464 -27.28 -8.39 17.88
C ALA A 464 -25.82 -8.57 18.28
N LEU A 465 -25.30 -7.70 19.16
CA LEU A 465 -23.89 -7.61 19.52
C LEU A 465 -23.39 -8.90 20.20
N GLN A 466 -22.27 -9.42 19.69
CA GLN A 466 -21.58 -10.61 20.24
C GLN A 466 -20.09 -10.31 20.48
N ALA A 467 -19.40 -11.20 21.20
CA ALA A 467 -17.95 -11.21 21.23
C ALA A 467 -17.41 -11.47 19.80
N ASP A 468 -16.27 -10.90 19.50
CA ASP A 468 -15.61 -10.92 18.19
C ASP A 468 -16.34 -10.13 17.07
N ASP A 469 -17.44 -9.43 17.35
CA ASP A 469 -17.99 -8.46 16.41
C ASP A 469 -17.07 -7.23 16.31
N LEU A 470 -16.86 -6.73 15.11
CA LEU A 470 -16.13 -5.48 14.88
C LEU A 470 -17.08 -4.29 15.12
N VAL A 471 -16.62 -3.32 15.90
CA VAL A 471 -17.39 -2.13 16.26
C VAL A 471 -16.54 -0.89 16.13
N ASP A 472 -17.12 0.18 15.59
CA ASP A 472 -16.54 1.53 15.59
C ASP A 472 -17.28 2.40 16.62
N ILE A 473 -16.51 3.14 17.40
CA ILE A 473 -17.02 3.96 18.50
C ILE A 473 -16.45 5.36 18.40
N ASN A 474 -17.32 6.34 18.50
CA ASN A 474 -16.97 7.73 18.75
C ASN A 474 -17.52 8.15 20.11
N GLY A 475 -16.72 8.84 20.90
CA GLY A 475 -17.17 9.23 22.24
C GLY A 475 -16.13 10.04 23.03
N THR A 476 -16.35 10.12 24.33
CA THR A 476 -15.50 10.89 25.24
C THR A 476 -14.84 9.97 26.25
N GLU A 477 -13.52 10.03 26.34
CA GLU A 477 -12.76 9.37 27.40
C GLU A 477 -13.07 10.02 28.75
N THR A 478 -13.51 9.20 29.69
CA THR A 478 -13.84 9.65 31.07
C THR A 478 -12.87 9.13 32.13
N ALA A 479 -12.15 8.06 31.80
CA ALA A 479 -11.05 7.48 32.56
C ALA A 479 -10.15 6.71 31.60
N GLN A 480 -8.91 6.47 31.95
CA GLN A 480 -7.87 5.85 31.10
C GLN A 480 -8.30 4.60 30.32
N THR A 481 -9.33 3.88 30.75
CA THR A 481 -9.83 2.68 30.10
C THR A 481 -11.36 2.71 29.99
N THR A 482 -11.95 3.90 29.89
CA THR A 482 -13.41 4.04 29.82
C THR A 482 -13.81 5.17 28.88
N ILE A 483 -14.62 4.83 27.87
CA ILE A 483 -15.25 5.76 26.95
C ILE A 483 -16.75 5.78 27.19
N ILE A 484 -17.35 6.96 27.28
CA ILE A 484 -18.79 7.13 27.13
C ILE A 484 -19.06 7.38 25.65
N ALA A 485 -19.73 6.43 25.00
CA ALA A 485 -19.98 6.49 23.57
C ALA A 485 -21.08 7.48 23.22
N ASP A 486 -20.81 8.38 22.28
CA ASP A 486 -21.77 9.22 21.59
C ASP A 486 -22.41 8.47 20.41
N GLU A 487 -21.62 7.70 19.67
CA GLU A 487 -22.06 6.82 18.60
C GLU A 487 -21.38 5.45 18.68
N VAL A 488 -22.10 4.40 18.32
CA VAL A 488 -21.60 3.02 18.21
C VAL A 488 -22.17 2.41 16.94
N GLN A 489 -21.29 1.92 16.07
CA GLN A 489 -21.65 1.29 14.81
C GLN A 489 -21.12 -0.14 14.74
N LEU A 490 -21.97 -1.09 14.33
CA LEU A 490 -21.49 -2.43 13.92
C LEU A 490 -20.76 -2.33 12.58
N GLU A 491 -19.62 -2.99 12.47
CA GLU A 491 -18.79 -3.05 11.27
C GLU A 491 -18.62 -4.50 10.77
N ASN A 492 -18.12 -4.68 9.52
CA ASN A 492 -17.89 -6.00 8.92
C ASN A 492 -16.43 -6.43 9.05
#